data_a038c4ac45ea89a4a68f991deb9b03c0
#
_entry.id   a038c4ac45ea89a4a68f991deb9b03c0
#
_cell.length_a   1.000
_cell.length_b   1.000
_cell.length_c   1.000
_cell.angle_alpha   90.00
_cell.angle_beta   90.00
_cell.angle_gamma   90.00
#
_symmetry.space_group_name_H-M   'P 1'
#
loop_
_entity.id
_entity.type
_entity.pdbx_description
1 polymer ?
#
loop_
_entity_poly.entity_id
_entity_poly.type
_entity_poly.pdbx_seq_one_letter_code
_entity_poly.pdbx_strand_id
1 'polypeptide(L)'
;MHTNSTPHQVVRQYFQMWNSGDTSIAPQVLAPDWTDHAHPDISGYADVQRAVEQTRAARPGLRFQIDSILDDDQLLAVVGGVGHEDRPDILDSRLIWLIRVTDGQMAEMWTYRLNSP
;
A
#
# COMPACT_ATOMS: atom_id res chain seq x y z
N MET A 1 -25.23 -1.61 -12.55
CA MET A 1 -24.19 -2.64 -12.51
C MET A 1 -22.88 -2.01 -12.10
N HIS A 2 -22.20 -2.58 -11.19
CA HIS A 2 -20.89 -2.09 -10.81
C HIS A 2 -19.82 -3.10 -11.24
N THR A 3 -18.65 -2.60 -11.51
CA THR A 3 -17.52 -3.41 -11.87
C THR A 3 -16.64 -3.61 -10.63
N ASN A 4 -16.42 -4.85 -10.26
CA ASN A 4 -15.51 -5.15 -9.16
C ASN A 4 -14.09 -4.91 -9.62
N SER A 5 -13.33 -4.20 -8.82
CA SER A 5 -11.92 -4.05 -9.06
C SER A 5 -11.21 -5.40 -8.88
N THR A 6 -10.25 -5.69 -9.74
CA THR A 6 -9.40 -6.85 -9.56
C THR A 6 -8.49 -6.62 -8.36
N PRO A 7 -7.99 -7.69 -7.74
CA PRO A 7 -7.02 -7.53 -6.65
C PRO A 7 -5.80 -6.67 -7.04
N HIS A 8 -5.28 -6.83 -8.26
CA HIS A 8 -4.18 -5.99 -8.74
C HIS A 8 -4.56 -4.51 -8.75
N GLN A 9 -5.75 -4.19 -9.26
CA GLN A 9 -6.20 -2.79 -9.33
C GLN A 9 -6.34 -2.17 -7.95
N VAL A 10 -6.93 -2.92 -7.01
CA VAL A 10 -7.12 -2.44 -5.64
C VAL A 10 -5.78 -2.14 -5.00
N VAL A 11 -4.81 -3.04 -5.14
CA VAL A 11 -3.47 -2.87 -4.58
C VAL A 11 -2.77 -1.66 -5.20
N ARG A 12 -2.86 -1.50 -6.52
CA ARG A 12 -2.25 -0.34 -7.20
C ARG A 12 -2.88 0.96 -6.74
N GLN A 13 -4.19 0.98 -6.55
CA GLN A 13 -4.88 2.17 -6.05
C GLN A 13 -4.43 2.53 -4.64
N TYR A 14 -4.18 1.53 -3.80
CA TYR A 14 -3.68 1.76 -2.45
C TYR A 14 -2.33 2.48 -2.48
N PHE A 15 -1.38 1.98 -3.27
CA PHE A 15 -0.06 2.61 -3.34
C PHE A 15 -0.11 3.96 -4.03
N GLN A 16 -1.00 4.13 -5.02
CA GLN A 16 -1.19 5.43 -5.65
C GLN A 16 -1.70 6.47 -4.64
N MET A 17 -2.57 6.06 -3.71
CA MET A 17 -3.03 6.92 -2.63
C MET A 17 -1.84 7.44 -1.80
N TRP A 18 -0.91 6.56 -1.44
CA TRP A 18 0.27 6.95 -0.70
C TRP A 18 1.15 7.91 -1.48
N ASN A 19 1.27 7.70 -2.79
CA ASN A 19 2.12 8.56 -3.63
C ASN A 19 1.49 9.91 -3.93
N SER A 20 0.18 9.95 -4.10
CA SER A 20 -0.52 11.19 -4.45
C SER A 20 -0.97 12.00 -3.25
N GLY A 21 -1.22 11.35 -2.13
CA GLY A 21 -1.83 11.99 -0.97
C GLY A 21 -3.34 12.13 -1.04
N ASP A 22 -3.95 11.65 -2.11
CA ASP A 22 -5.40 11.68 -2.26
C ASP A 22 -6.00 10.48 -1.53
N THR A 23 -6.54 10.72 -0.34
CA THR A 23 -7.04 9.67 0.53
C THR A 23 -8.51 9.33 0.30
N SER A 24 -9.15 9.96 -0.68
CA SER A 24 -10.59 9.76 -0.92
C SER A 24 -10.92 8.33 -1.31
N ILE A 25 -9.96 7.60 -1.89
CA ILE A 25 -10.15 6.22 -2.33
C ILE A 25 -10.11 5.21 -1.18
N ALA A 26 -9.63 5.60 0.00
CA ALA A 26 -9.37 4.66 1.10
C ALA A 26 -10.58 3.79 1.46
N PRO A 27 -11.82 4.35 1.59
CA PRO A 27 -12.96 3.50 1.93
C PRO A 27 -13.30 2.46 0.87
N GLN A 28 -12.87 2.69 -0.37
CA GLN A 28 -13.15 1.76 -1.46
C GLN A 28 -12.13 0.63 -1.52
N VAL A 29 -10.88 0.90 -1.17
CA VAL A 29 -9.80 -0.09 -1.31
C VAL A 29 -9.52 -0.85 -0.02
N LEU A 30 -9.92 -0.33 1.13
CA LEU A 30 -9.65 -0.96 2.43
C LEU A 30 -10.92 -1.53 3.03
N ALA A 31 -10.83 -2.77 3.51
CA ALA A 31 -11.93 -3.42 4.20
C ALA A 31 -12.21 -2.71 5.53
N PRO A 32 -13.43 -2.80 6.07
CA PRO A 32 -13.74 -2.18 7.36
C PRO A 32 -12.87 -2.68 8.51
N ASP A 33 -12.40 -3.93 8.42
CA ASP A 33 -11.55 -4.55 9.41
C ASP A 33 -10.07 -4.56 9.02
N TRP A 34 -9.66 -3.63 8.17
CA TRP A 34 -8.29 -3.51 7.68
C TRP A 34 -7.27 -3.61 8.83
N THR A 35 -6.27 -4.47 8.64
CA THR A 35 -5.21 -4.69 9.60
C THR A 35 -3.85 -4.59 8.90
N ASP A 36 -2.98 -3.73 9.42
CA ASP A 36 -1.61 -3.59 8.96
C ASP A 36 -0.70 -4.11 10.07
N HIS A 37 -0.08 -5.26 9.85
CA HIS A 37 0.74 -5.91 10.87
C HIS A 37 2.02 -5.16 11.18
N ALA A 38 2.49 -4.32 10.27
CA ALA A 38 3.67 -3.48 10.52
C ALA A 38 3.32 -2.24 11.34
N HIS A 39 2.03 -1.88 11.40
CA HIS A 39 1.57 -0.69 12.11
C HIS A 39 0.29 -1.03 12.87
N PRO A 40 0.39 -1.80 13.96
CA PRO A 40 -0.80 -2.30 14.66
C PRO A 40 -1.66 -1.22 15.31
N ASP A 41 -1.12 -0.01 15.46
CA ASP A 41 -1.86 1.14 15.97
C ASP A 41 -2.76 1.79 14.91
N ILE A 42 -2.63 1.39 13.64
CA ILE A 42 -3.46 1.90 12.55
C ILE A 42 -4.54 0.87 12.27
N SER A 43 -5.80 1.24 12.47
CA SER A 43 -6.92 0.34 12.18
C SER A 43 -7.99 1.08 11.42
N GLY A 44 -8.50 0.43 10.35
CA GLY A 44 -9.53 1.01 9.52
C GLY A 44 -9.02 2.12 8.61
N TYR A 45 -9.88 2.51 7.67
CA TYR A 45 -9.45 3.44 6.62
C TYR A 45 -9.23 4.87 7.13
N ALA A 46 -9.92 5.28 8.18
CA ALA A 46 -9.76 6.65 8.69
C ALA A 46 -8.37 6.85 9.28
N ASP A 47 -7.84 5.84 9.98
CA ASP A 47 -6.47 5.91 10.49
C ASP A 47 -5.45 5.93 9.35
N VAL A 48 -5.71 5.16 8.28
CA VAL A 48 -4.84 5.16 7.11
C VAL A 48 -4.85 6.53 6.44
N GLN A 49 -6.02 7.14 6.30
CA GLN A 49 -6.11 8.49 5.71
C GLN A 49 -5.25 9.47 6.48
N ARG A 50 -5.34 9.45 7.82
CA ARG A 50 -4.49 10.33 8.64
C ARG A 50 -3.01 10.01 8.48
N ALA A 51 -2.66 8.73 8.43
CA ALA A 51 -1.26 8.32 8.24
C ALA A 51 -0.70 8.81 6.91
N VAL A 52 -1.48 8.69 5.83
CA VAL A 52 -1.07 9.18 4.53
C VAL A 52 -0.86 10.69 4.57
N GLU A 53 -1.82 11.41 5.12
CA GLU A 53 -1.76 12.88 5.17
C GLU A 53 -0.57 13.35 5.98
N GLN A 54 -0.33 12.73 7.14
CA GLN A 54 0.80 13.10 7.99
C GLN A 54 2.13 12.76 7.32
N THR A 55 2.22 11.60 6.69
CA THR A 55 3.44 11.18 6.01
C THR A 55 3.76 12.09 4.83
N ARG A 56 2.76 12.43 4.01
CA ARG A 56 2.97 13.31 2.87
C ARG A 56 3.35 14.72 3.32
N ALA A 57 2.79 15.20 4.43
CA ALA A 57 3.15 16.50 4.97
C ALA A 57 4.59 16.52 5.49
N ALA A 58 5.01 15.45 6.17
CA ALA A 58 6.35 15.37 6.76
C ALA A 58 7.42 15.03 5.71
N ARG A 59 7.07 14.25 4.70
CA ARG A 59 8.03 13.74 3.71
C ARG A 59 7.42 13.81 2.31
N PRO A 60 7.29 15.02 1.75
CA PRO A 60 6.56 15.19 0.48
C PRO A 60 7.20 14.50 -0.71
N GLY A 61 8.50 14.23 -0.65
CA GLY A 61 9.19 13.52 -1.73
C GLY A 61 9.19 12.01 -1.60
N LEU A 62 8.51 11.46 -0.58
CA LEU A 62 8.47 10.02 -0.38
C LEU A 62 7.77 9.34 -1.56
N ARG A 63 8.37 8.24 -2.04
CA ARG A 63 7.88 7.52 -3.20
C ARG A 63 7.82 6.02 -2.90
N PHE A 64 6.66 5.44 -3.13
CA PHE A 64 6.47 3.99 -3.09
C PHE A 64 6.58 3.47 -4.51
N GLN A 65 7.43 2.48 -4.72
CA GLN A 65 7.66 1.89 -6.03
C GLN A 65 7.21 0.44 -6.05
N ILE A 66 6.48 0.08 -7.08
CA ILE A 66 6.04 -1.29 -7.32
C ILE A 66 6.83 -1.82 -8.51
N ASP A 67 7.63 -2.87 -8.28
CA ASP A 67 8.36 -3.54 -9.36
C ASP A 67 7.58 -4.70 -9.93
N SER A 68 6.94 -5.49 -9.08
CA SER A 68 6.18 -6.67 -9.50
C SER A 68 5.05 -6.94 -8.53
N ILE A 69 3.95 -7.45 -9.06
CA ILE A 69 2.86 -7.98 -8.24
C ILE A 69 2.66 -9.44 -8.63
N LEU A 70 2.84 -10.32 -7.67
CA LEU A 70 2.59 -11.74 -7.83
C LEU A 70 1.31 -12.07 -7.10
N ASP A 71 0.45 -12.88 -7.71
CA ASP A 71 -0.80 -13.22 -7.04
C ASP A 71 -1.00 -14.73 -6.98
N ASP A 72 -1.69 -15.15 -5.95
CA ASP A 72 -2.17 -16.49 -5.75
C ASP A 72 -3.58 -16.34 -5.19
N ASP A 73 -4.55 -16.27 -6.10
CA ASP A 73 -5.95 -16.06 -5.76
C ASP A 73 -6.15 -14.72 -5.05
N GLN A 74 -6.38 -14.73 -3.74
CA GLN A 74 -6.65 -13.50 -2.98
C GLN A 74 -5.45 -13.01 -2.18
N LEU A 75 -4.30 -13.66 -2.34
CA LEU A 75 -3.08 -13.26 -1.66
C LEU A 75 -2.09 -12.75 -2.68
N LEU A 76 -1.64 -11.51 -2.49
CA LEU A 76 -0.73 -10.85 -3.43
C LEU A 76 0.57 -10.51 -2.73
N ALA A 77 1.69 -10.73 -3.44
CA ALA A 77 2.99 -10.25 -2.99
C ALA A 77 3.42 -9.11 -3.89
N VAL A 78 3.62 -7.94 -3.30
CA VAL A 78 4.07 -6.75 -4.02
C VAL A 78 5.55 -6.57 -3.71
N VAL A 79 6.37 -6.65 -4.75
CA VAL A 79 7.80 -6.47 -4.62
C VAL A 79 8.15 -5.07 -5.08
N GLY A 80 8.86 -4.33 -4.24
CA GLY A 80 9.22 -2.96 -4.57
C GLY A 80 9.99 -2.31 -3.45
N GLY A 81 9.66 -1.09 -3.13
CA GLY A 81 10.34 -0.38 -2.06
C GLY A 81 9.91 1.05 -1.90
N VAL A 82 10.68 1.76 -1.12
CA VAL A 82 10.44 3.16 -0.76
C VAL A 82 11.69 3.96 -1.06
N GLY A 83 11.50 5.13 -1.67
CA GLY A 83 12.59 6.04 -1.96
C GLY A 83 12.11 7.47 -2.02
N HIS A 84 12.87 8.32 -2.70
CA HIS A 84 12.53 9.72 -2.89
C HIS A 84 12.42 10.04 -4.38
N GLU A 85 11.49 10.94 -4.72
CA GLU A 85 11.26 11.30 -6.11
C GLU A 85 12.42 12.08 -6.73
N ASP A 86 13.25 12.73 -5.92
CA ASP A 86 14.44 13.42 -6.40
C ASP A 86 15.59 12.46 -6.74
N ARG A 87 15.46 11.19 -6.37
CA ARG A 87 16.42 10.14 -6.69
C ARG A 87 15.66 8.92 -7.24
N PRO A 88 15.13 9.03 -8.47
CA PRO A 88 14.21 8.02 -8.99
C PRO A 88 14.84 6.64 -9.23
N ASP A 89 16.16 6.57 -9.31
CA ASP A 89 16.86 5.31 -9.58
C ASP A 89 17.30 4.59 -8.31
N ILE A 90 17.02 5.16 -7.13
CA ILE A 90 17.51 4.63 -5.86
C ILE A 90 16.34 4.39 -4.93
N LEU A 91 16.32 3.19 -4.33
CA LEU A 91 15.38 2.88 -3.25
C LEU A 91 16.13 2.89 -1.92
N ASP A 92 15.58 3.58 -0.94
CA ASP A 92 16.12 3.61 0.41
C ASP A 92 15.90 2.29 1.13
N SER A 93 14.78 1.63 0.84
CA SER A 93 14.43 0.33 1.40
C SER A 93 13.78 -0.52 0.34
N ARG A 94 14.17 -1.79 0.28
CA ARG A 94 13.50 -2.77 -0.56
C ARG A 94 12.58 -3.59 0.31
N LEU A 95 11.33 -3.74 -0.15
CA LEU A 95 10.27 -4.32 0.65
C LEU A 95 9.48 -5.33 -0.16
N ILE A 96 8.86 -6.26 0.57
CA ILE A 96 7.76 -7.07 0.05
C ILE A 96 6.56 -6.79 0.94
N TRP A 97 5.46 -6.38 0.32
CA TRP A 97 4.18 -6.27 1.00
C TRP A 97 3.33 -7.46 0.62
N LEU A 98 2.98 -8.27 1.60
CA LEU A 98 2.08 -9.40 1.41
C LEU A 98 0.68 -8.94 1.78
N ILE A 99 -0.27 -9.06 0.85
CA ILE A 99 -1.58 -8.44 1.00
C ILE A 99 -2.66 -9.46 0.73
N ARG A 100 -3.60 -9.59 1.66
CA ARG A 100 -4.80 -10.38 1.43
C ARG A 100 -5.93 -9.47 1.00
N VAL A 101 -6.57 -9.82 -0.11
CA VAL A 101 -7.71 -9.09 -0.68
C VAL A 101 -8.94 -9.97 -0.53
N THR A 102 -10.00 -9.41 0.02
CA THR A 102 -11.26 -10.10 0.23
C THR A 102 -12.39 -9.21 -0.27
N ASP A 103 -13.25 -9.75 -1.12
CA ASP A 103 -14.41 -9.03 -1.65
C ASP A 103 -14.02 -7.69 -2.29
N GLY A 104 -12.91 -7.68 -3.02
CA GLY A 104 -12.46 -6.48 -3.73
C GLY A 104 -11.83 -5.41 -2.87
N GLN A 105 -11.49 -5.73 -1.62
CA GLN A 105 -10.86 -4.78 -0.70
C GLN A 105 -9.68 -5.42 -0.01
N MET A 106 -8.66 -4.61 0.29
CA MET A 106 -7.52 -5.07 1.07
C MET A 106 -7.94 -5.27 2.51
N ALA A 107 -7.76 -6.48 3.03
CA ALA A 107 -8.17 -6.82 4.39
C ALA A 107 -6.99 -6.86 5.35
N GLU A 108 -5.81 -7.23 4.87
CA GLU A 108 -4.68 -7.49 5.74
C GLU A 108 -3.39 -7.30 4.98
N MET A 109 -2.36 -6.78 5.64
CA MET A 109 -1.05 -6.57 5.01
C MET A 109 0.07 -6.85 5.98
N TRP A 110 1.08 -7.56 5.50
CA TRP A 110 2.36 -7.78 6.19
C TRP A 110 3.45 -7.11 5.36
N THR A 111 4.43 -6.51 6.03
CA THR A 111 5.56 -5.86 5.35
C THR A 111 6.85 -6.54 5.76
N TYR A 112 7.63 -6.92 4.77
CA TYR A 112 8.93 -7.56 4.97
C TYR A 112 10.01 -6.73 4.33
N ARG A 113 11.08 -6.48 5.07
CA ARG A 113 12.23 -5.74 4.56
C ARG A 113 13.23 -6.74 3.97
N LEU A 114 13.70 -6.43 2.76
CA LEU A 114 14.76 -7.19 2.14
C LEU A 114 16.08 -6.57 2.53
N ASN A 115 16.85 -7.29 3.33
CA ASN A 115 18.15 -6.79 3.77
C ASN A 115 19.20 -7.12 2.73
N SER A 116 20.11 -6.17 2.51
CA SER A 116 21.30 -6.45 1.72
C SER A 116 22.25 -7.32 2.54
N PRO A 117 22.90 -8.30 1.89
CA PRO A 117 23.91 -9.11 2.57
C PRO A 117 25.10 -8.26 3.03
#